data_6a02be604483244f883f9803b3af745b
#
_entry.id   6a02be604483244f883f9803b3af745b
#
_cell.length_a   1.000
_cell.length_b   1.000
_cell.length_c   1.000
_cell.angle_alpha   90.00
_cell.angle_beta   90.00
_cell.angle_gamma   90.00
#
_symmetry.space_group_name_H-M   'P 1'
#
loop_
_entity.id
_entity.type
_entity.pdbx_description
1 polymer ?
#
loop_
_entity_poly.entity_id
_entity_poly.type
_entity_poly.pdbx_seq_one_letter_code
_entity_poly.pdbx_strand_id
1 'polypeptide(L)'
;NNWYAILGPHTAIGGVSLKSRVQPFVPIAQSAEWYGEYGTYYGKNGEQGVKPEGDMAKLVEIYEKWKATPDSAERDQYTLDIYNLHKENLWTIAYLKAAGAYSLVSSKVHNYPDLLVSDDLYQYQNIIHYWTLFKTE
;
A
#
# COMPACT_ATOMS: atom_id res chain seq x y z
N ASN A 1 -15.16 -1.59 22.92
CA ASN A 1 -14.48 -2.19 21.75
C ASN A 1 -15.40 -2.08 20.55
N ASN A 2 -15.20 -1.07 19.75
CA ASN A 2 -15.93 -0.93 18.50
C ASN A 2 -15.14 -1.63 17.39
N TRP A 3 -15.66 -2.76 16.93
CA TRP A 3 -15.17 -3.42 15.74
C TRP A 3 -15.81 -2.75 14.53
N TYR A 4 -15.01 -2.18 13.66
CA TYR A 4 -15.48 -1.69 12.38
C TYR A 4 -15.01 -2.66 11.30
N ALA A 5 -15.95 -3.28 10.61
CA ALA A 5 -15.65 -3.95 9.36
C ALA A 5 -15.67 -2.88 8.25
N ILE A 6 -14.52 -2.45 7.82
CA ILE A 6 -14.40 -1.57 6.67
C ILE A 6 -14.28 -2.46 5.44
N LEU A 7 -15.33 -2.51 4.66
CA LEU A 7 -15.29 -3.05 3.30
C LEU A 7 -14.80 -1.95 2.36
N GLY A 8 -13.50 -1.74 2.36
CA GLY A 8 -12.88 -0.78 1.45
C GLY A 8 -12.34 -1.47 0.21
N PRO A 9 -12.40 -0.87 -0.97
CA PRO A 9 -11.77 -1.37 -2.18
C PRO A 9 -10.25 -1.19 -2.15
N HIS A 10 -9.68 -1.03 -0.97
CA HIS A 10 -8.29 -0.68 -0.85
C HIS A 10 -7.40 -1.86 -1.03
N THR A 11 -6.66 -1.64 -2.01
CA THR A 11 -5.37 -2.12 -2.23
C THR A 11 -5.23 -3.32 -3.05
N ALA A 12 -5.71 -3.21 -4.19
CA ALA A 12 -5.00 -3.91 -5.21
C ALA A 12 -3.61 -3.28 -5.35
N ILE A 13 -2.70 -3.62 -4.48
CA ILE A 13 -1.29 -3.47 -4.75
C ILE A 13 -0.96 -4.56 -5.77
N GLY A 14 -1.59 -4.46 -6.93
CA GLY A 14 -1.34 -5.36 -8.02
C GLY A 14 0.06 -5.12 -8.54
N GLY A 15 0.91 -6.14 -8.54
CA GLY A 15 2.17 -6.14 -9.26
C GLY A 15 3.35 -5.40 -8.63
N VAL A 16 3.16 -4.58 -7.61
CA VAL A 16 4.28 -4.01 -6.86
C VAL A 16 4.70 -5.00 -5.79
N SER A 17 5.99 -5.22 -5.67
CA SER A 17 6.53 -6.04 -4.59
C SER A 17 6.06 -5.49 -3.25
N LEU A 18 5.39 -6.31 -2.44
CA LEU A 18 5.00 -5.96 -1.07
C LEU A 18 6.21 -5.51 -0.23
N LYS A 19 7.40 -5.94 -0.59
CA LYS A 19 8.66 -5.55 0.04
C LYS A 19 9.00 -4.07 -0.13
N SER A 20 8.50 -3.41 -1.17
CA SER A 20 8.75 -1.99 -1.43
C SER A 20 7.69 -1.06 -0.87
N ARG A 21 6.57 -1.59 -0.36
CA ARG A 21 5.44 -0.77 0.08
C ARG A 21 4.80 -1.32 1.35
N VAL A 22 5.29 -0.91 2.48
CA VAL A 22 4.78 -1.32 3.80
C VAL A 22 3.78 -0.35 4.42
N GLN A 23 3.62 0.84 3.85
CA GLN A 23 2.78 1.91 4.41
C GLN A 23 1.33 1.50 4.70
N PRO A 24 0.64 0.69 3.88
CA PRO A 24 -0.71 0.24 4.21
C PRO A 24 -0.81 -0.61 5.48
N PHE A 25 0.32 -1.15 5.91
CA PHE A 25 0.42 -2.00 7.10
C PHE A 25 0.87 -1.23 8.35
N VAL A 26 1.01 0.09 8.27
CA VAL A 26 1.40 0.93 9.40
C VAL A 26 0.47 2.13 9.50
N PRO A 27 -0.13 2.43 10.65
CA PRO A 27 -1.05 3.56 10.81
C PRO A 27 -0.25 4.86 10.95
N ILE A 28 0.20 5.42 9.82
CA ILE A 28 1.07 6.61 9.75
C ILE A 28 0.36 7.86 9.26
N ALA A 29 -0.92 7.78 8.95
CA ALA A 29 -1.73 8.89 8.48
C ALA A 29 -3.14 8.83 9.07
N GLN A 30 -3.78 9.99 9.22
CA GLN A 30 -5.17 10.08 9.67
C GLN A 30 -6.13 9.31 8.74
N SER A 31 -5.81 9.24 7.46
CA SER A 31 -6.55 8.48 6.46
C SER A 31 -6.25 6.99 6.45
N ALA A 32 -5.46 6.49 7.41
CA ALA A 32 -5.25 5.06 7.55
C ALA A 32 -6.59 4.35 7.81
N GLU A 33 -6.87 3.30 7.05
CA GLU A 33 -8.15 2.59 7.09
C GLU A 33 -8.39 1.87 8.42
N TRP A 34 -7.33 1.61 9.12
CA TRP A 34 -7.34 0.98 10.42
C TRP A 34 -6.52 1.83 11.41
N TYR A 35 -7.07 2.00 12.62
CA TYR A 35 -6.43 2.76 13.71
C TYR A 35 -5.99 4.19 13.31
N GLY A 36 -6.86 4.95 12.65
CA GLY A 36 -6.60 6.32 12.21
C GLY A 36 -6.14 7.28 13.31
N GLU A 37 -6.52 7.04 14.57
CA GLU A 37 -6.07 7.82 15.72
C GLU A 37 -4.55 7.69 15.96
N TYR A 38 -3.96 6.50 15.76
CA TYR A 38 -2.51 6.33 15.82
C TYR A 38 -1.82 7.03 14.65
N GLY A 39 -2.45 6.99 13.45
CA GLY A 39 -1.98 7.72 12.30
C GLY A 39 -2.04 9.23 12.48
N THR A 40 -3.06 9.74 13.17
CA THR A 40 -3.15 11.15 13.57
C THR A 40 -2.01 11.51 14.52
N TYR A 41 -1.75 10.69 15.52
CA TYR A 41 -0.65 10.92 16.46
C TYR A 41 0.70 10.97 15.73
N TYR A 42 0.96 10.02 14.85
CA TYR A 42 2.18 9.99 14.05
C TYR A 42 2.30 11.23 13.14
N GLY A 43 1.26 11.55 12.37
CA GLY A 43 1.26 12.66 11.42
C GLY A 43 1.29 14.05 12.05
N LYS A 44 0.90 14.16 13.34
CA LYS A 44 0.91 15.40 14.13
C LYS A 44 2.04 15.45 15.17
N ASN A 45 3.05 14.62 15.03
CA ASN A 45 4.21 14.56 15.92
C ASN A 45 3.84 14.45 17.41
N GLY A 46 2.77 13.73 17.70
CA GLY A 46 2.31 13.49 19.08
C GLY A 46 1.42 14.56 19.69
N GLU A 47 1.07 15.63 18.96
CA GLU A 47 0.22 16.72 19.49
C GLU A 47 -1.27 16.34 19.51
N GLN A 48 -1.69 15.42 18.66
CA GLN A 48 -3.08 14.99 18.52
C GLN A 48 -3.14 13.47 18.28
N GLY A 49 -4.31 12.88 18.49
CA GLY A 49 -4.53 11.45 18.31
C GLY A 49 -4.20 10.64 19.56
N VAL A 50 -4.02 9.34 19.37
CA VAL A 50 -3.71 8.40 20.46
C VAL A 50 -2.28 7.89 20.29
N LYS A 51 -1.51 7.96 21.38
CA LYS A 51 -0.14 7.43 21.39
C LYS A 51 -0.16 5.90 21.22
N PRO A 52 0.56 5.34 20.23
CA PRO A 52 0.69 3.90 20.11
C PRO A 52 1.42 3.30 21.32
N GLU A 53 0.96 2.15 21.79
CA GLU A 53 1.56 1.40 22.89
C GLU A 53 1.76 -0.08 22.51
N GLY A 54 2.61 -0.80 23.23
CA GLY A 54 2.85 -2.22 23.02
C GLY A 54 3.32 -2.54 21.59
N ASP A 55 2.73 -3.55 20.98
CA ASP A 55 3.09 -4.00 19.63
C ASP A 55 2.79 -2.95 18.55
N MET A 56 1.83 -2.06 18.80
CA MET A 56 1.56 -0.95 17.87
C MET A 56 2.70 0.08 17.87
N ALA A 57 3.26 0.39 19.03
CA ALA A 57 4.45 1.25 19.11
C ALA A 57 5.66 0.60 18.44
N LYS A 58 5.84 -0.70 18.65
CA LYS A 58 6.88 -1.50 18.00
C LYS A 58 6.73 -1.50 16.48
N LEU A 59 5.50 -1.61 15.97
CA LEU A 59 5.22 -1.55 14.54
C LEU A 59 5.69 -0.22 13.93
N VAL A 60 5.37 0.90 14.57
CA VAL A 60 5.80 2.24 14.13
C VAL A 60 7.33 2.38 14.20
N GLU A 61 7.97 1.85 15.24
CA GLU A 61 9.44 1.86 15.38
C GLU A 61 10.11 1.07 14.24
N ILE A 62 9.60 -0.11 13.90
CA ILE A 62 10.14 -0.92 12.79
C ILE A 62 9.98 -0.16 11.47
N TYR A 63 8.86 0.50 11.28
CA TYR A 63 8.65 1.32 10.08
C TYR A 63 9.64 2.48 9.98
N GLU A 64 9.96 3.17 11.07
CA GLU A 64 10.98 4.21 11.08
C GLU A 64 12.37 3.66 10.70
N LYS A 65 12.74 2.50 11.22
CA LYS A 65 13.97 1.80 10.83
C LYS A 65 13.96 1.44 9.36
N TRP A 66 12.85 0.90 8.86
CA TRP A 66 12.65 0.57 7.45
C TRP A 66 12.86 1.79 6.54
N LYS A 67 12.33 2.96 6.90
CA LYS A 67 12.52 4.21 6.16
C LYS A 67 13.98 4.67 6.14
N ALA A 68 14.68 4.54 7.24
CA ALA A 68 16.03 5.05 7.42
C ALA A 68 17.11 4.14 6.80
N THR A 69 16.81 2.87 6.55
CA THR A 69 17.77 1.87 6.11
C THR A 69 17.95 1.89 4.59
N PRO A 70 19.16 2.16 4.07
CA PRO A 70 19.45 2.11 2.63
C PRO A 70 19.64 0.67 2.11
N ASP A 71 20.07 -0.27 2.96
CA ASP A 71 20.33 -1.65 2.58
C ASP A 71 19.03 -2.40 2.28
N SER A 72 18.95 -3.04 1.11
CA SER A 72 17.74 -3.72 0.65
C SER A 72 17.44 -5.00 1.43
N ALA A 73 18.46 -5.74 1.84
CA ALA A 73 18.26 -6.99 2.56
C ALA A 73 17.77 -6.73 3.99
N GLU A 74 18.31 -5.70 4.64
CA GLU A 74 17.86 -5.27 5.95
C GLU A 74 16.42 -4.71 5.88
N ARG A 75 16.10 -3.94 4.86
CA ARG A 75 14.71 -3.46 4.62
C ARG A 75 13.73 -4.60 4.40
N ASP A 76 14.14 -5.65 3.68
CA ASP A 76 13.33 -6.85 3.50
C ASP A 76 13.05 -7.53 4.85
N GLN A 77 14.02 -7.56 5.76
CA GLN A 77 13.83 -8.10 7.11
C GLN A 77 12.81 -7.28 7.91
N TYR A 78 12.92 -5.95 7.93
CA TYR A 78 11.92 -5.08 8.57
C TYR A 78 10.51 -5.25 7.97
N THR A 79 10.42 -5.48 6.67
CA THR A 79 9.14 -5.79 6.02
C THR A 79 8.53 -7.09 6.56
N LEU A 80 9.34 -8.13 6.72
CA LEU A 80 8.89 -9.39 7.30
C LEU A 80 8.47 -9.22 8.77
N ASP A 81 9.19 -8.41 9.53
CA ASP A 81 8.87 -8.13 10.93
C ASP A 81 7.52 -7.41 11.06
N ILE A 82 7.22 -6.44 10.17
CA ILE A 82 5.92 -5.77 10.09
C ILE A 82 4.81 -6.80 9.81
N TYR A 83 5.00 -7.69 8.84
CA TYR A 83 4.00 -8.72 8.52
C TYR A 83 3.80 -9.74 9.63
N ASN A 84 4.86 -10.11 10.34
CA ASN A 84 4.77 -11.01 11.48
C ASN A 84 3.95 -10.39 12.62
N LEU A 85 4.15 -9.11 12.92
CA LEU A 85 3.33 -8.39 13.90
C LEU A 85 1.85 -8.38 13.52
N HIS A 86 1.54 -8.16 12.22
CA HIS A 86 0.15 -8.25 11.74
C HIS A 86 -0.43 -9.64 11.89
N LYS A 87 0.36 -10.67 11.60
CA LYS A 87 -0.05 -12.07 11.73
C LYS A 87 -0.32 -12.47 13.20
N GLU A 88 0.51 -11.99 14.11
CA GLU A 88 0.37 -12.28 15.55
C GLU A 88 -0.81 -11.56 16.18
N ASN A 89 -1.04 -10.30 15.79
CA ASN A 89 -2.06 -9.45 16.38
C ASN A 89 -3.40 -9.45 15.63
N LEU A 90 -3.45 -9.96 14.40
CA LEU A 90 -4.63 -9.98 13.53
C LEU A 90 -5.31 -8.61 13.37
N TRP A 91 -4.52 -7.54 13.28
CA TRP A 91 -5.07 -6.18 13.13
C TRP A 91 -5.84 -6.00 11.83
N THR A 92 -5.44 -6.68 10.78
CA THR A 92 -6.12 -6.68 9.49
C THR A 92 -6.24 -8.10 8.94
N ILE A 93 -7.39 -8.42 8.37
CA ILE A 93 -7.66 -9.73 7.77
C ILE A 93 -8.02 -9.51 6.30
N ALA A 94 -7.13 -9.92 5.39
CA ALA A 94 -7.42 -9.93 3.98
C ALA A 94 -8.17 -11.21 3.59
N TYR A 95 -9.34 -11.09 2.98
CA TYR A 95 -10.18 -12.21 2.57
C TYR A 95 -10.41 -12.26 1.05
N LEU A 96 -10.06 -11.21 0.32
CA LEU A 96 -10.16 -11.16 -1.13
C LEU A 96 -8.84 -10.71 -1.73
N LYS A 97 -8.46 -11.36 -2.82
CA LYS A 97 -7.40 -10.89 -3.71
C LYS A 97 -8.05 -10.13 -4.87
N ALA A 98 -7.59 -8.92 -5.14
CA ALA A 98 -8.05 -8.20 -6.30
C ALA A 98 -7.76 -8.98 -7.57
N ALA A 99 -8.79 -9.16 -8.40
CA ALA A 99 -8.61 -9.68 -9.74
C ALA A 99 -7.95 -8.61 -10.62
N GLY A 100 -7.20 -9.04 -11.63
CA GLY A 100 -6.71 -8.11 -12.64
C GLY A 100 -7.85 -7.37 -13.33
N ALA A 101 -7.64 -6.12 -13.67
CA ALA A 101 -8.55 -5.36 -14.51
C ALA A 101 -8.24 -5.63 -15.99
N TYR A 102 -9.27 -5.57 -16.82
CA TYR A 102 -9.11 -5.72 -18.26
C TYR A 102 -9.38 -4.37 -18.94
N SER A 103 -8.52 -4.03 -19.89
CA SER A 103 -8.74 -2.90 -20.78
C SER A 103 -9.12 -3.43 -22.16
N LEU A 104 -10.20 -2.88 -22.74
CA LEU A 104 -10.59 -3.17 -24.10
C LEU A 104 -10.00 -2.08 -25.01
N VAL A 105 -9.16 -2.50 -25.94
CA VAL A 105 -8.51 -1.60 -26.89
C VAL A 105 -8.85 -2.05 -28.29
N SER A 106 -9.17 -1.12 -29.17
CA SER A 106 -9.41 -1.44 -30.58
C SER A 106 -8.14 -2.04 -31.21
N SER A 107 -8.29 -3.05 -32.05
CA SER A 107 -7.20 -3.64 -32.84
C SER A 107 -6.52 -2.64 -33.78
N LYS A 108 -7.13 -1.49 -34.02
CA LYS A 108 -6.56 -0.39 -34.82
C LYS A 108 -5.62 0.51 -34.00
N VAL A 109 -5.55 0.34 -32.69
CA VAL A 109 -4.64 1.11 -31.82
C VAL A 109 -3.35 0.33 -31.65
N HIS A 110 -2.25 0.97 -31.93
CA HIS A 110 -0.91 0.39 -31.85
C HIS A 110 -0.10 1.00 -30.71
N ASN A 111 0.91 0.28 -30.27
CA ASN A 111 1.78 0.60 -29.12
C ASN A 111 1.06 0.63 -27.77
N TYR A 112 -0.12 0.00 -27.66
CA TYR A 112 -0.74 -0.23 -26.37
C TYR A 112 -0.09 -1.44 -25.72
N PRO A 113 0.42 -1.36 -24.50
CA PRO A 113 1.09 -2.48 -23.85
C PRO A 113 0.09 -3.59 -23.48
N ASP A 114 0.52 -4.85 -23.68
CA ASP A 114 -0.29 -6.02 -23.34
C ASP A 114 -0.53 -6.19 -21.84
N LEU A 115 0.39 -5.69 -21.03
CA LEU A 115 0.30 -5.74 -19.57
C LEU A 115 0.60 -4.37 -18.97
N LEU A 116 -0.31 -3.90 -18.14
CA LEU A 116 -0.15 -2.66 -17.38
C LEU A 116 -0.19 -2.94 -15.89
N VAL A 117 0.75 -2.36 -15.18
CA VAL A 117 0.67 -2.28 -13.72
C VAL A 117 -0.17 -1.07 -13.34
N SER A 118 -1.24 -1.31 -12.60
CA SER A 118 -2.10 -0.24 -12.09
C SER A 118 -2.04 -0.23 -10.58
N ASP A 119 -1.57 0.87 -10.03
CA ASP A 119 -1.66 1.17 -8.61
C ASP A 119 -1.87 2.67 -8.39
N ASP A 120 -1.95 3.10 -7.12
CA ASP A 120 -2.18 4.51 -6.77
C ASP A 120 -1.07 5.45 -7.22
N LEU A 121 0.15 4.92 -7.38
CA LEU A 121 1.32 5.71 -7.80
C LEU A 121 1.47 5.71 -9.31
N TYR A 122 1.09 4.60 -9.96
CA TYR A 122 1.19 4.41 -11.40
C TYR A 122 -0.20 4.38 -11.99
N GLN A 123 -0.82 5.55 -12.06
CA GLN A 123 -2.08 5.70 -12.78
C GLN A 123 -1.86 5.41 -14.27
N TYR A 124 -2.80 4.73 -14.90
CA TYR A 124 -2.76 4.30 -16.31
C TYR A 124 -2.22 5.36 -17.26
N GLN A 125 -2.59 6.61 -17.04
CA GLN A 125 -2.26 7.74 -17.90
C GLN A 125 -0.77 8.06 -17.93
N ASN A 126 -0.03 7.70 -16.88
CA ASN A 126 1.40 8.02 -16.78
C ASN A 126 2.28 6.91 -17.37
N ILE A 127 1.76 5.68 -17.46
CA ILE A 127 2.53 4.53 -17.96
C ILE A 127 2.30 4.31 -19.45
N ILE A 128 1.14 4.65 -19.95
CA ILE A 128 0.78 4.41 -21.35
C ILE A 128 1.34 5.53 -22.24
N HIS A 129 2.29 6.25 -21.98
CA HIS A 129 2.84 7.24 -22.93
C HIS A 129 1.92 7.50 -24.13
N TYR A 130 0.69 8.01 -23.88
CA TYR A 130 -0.39 8.11 -24.87
C TYR A 130 0.03 8.78 -26.19
N TRP A 131 1.06 9.61 -26.15
CA TRP A 131 1.66 10.25 -27.33
C TRP A 131 2.40 9.28 -28.27
N THR A 132 2.66 8.06 -27.83
CA THR A 132 3.24 7.01 -28.68
C THR A 132 2.18 6.12 -29.31
N LEU A 133 0.92 6.24 -28.88
CA LEU A 133 -0.19 5.50 -29.45
C LEU A 133 -0.57 6.09 -30.80
N PHE A 134 -0.84 5.25 -31.74
CA PHE A 134 -1.38 5.67 -33.03
C PHE A 134 -2.49 4.72 -33.48
N LYS A 135 -3.34 5.23 -34.37
CA LYS A 135 -4.46 4.49 -34.94
C LYS A 135 -4.24 4.31 -36.45
N THR A 136 -4.46 3.11 -36.94
CA THR A 136 -4.57 2.85 -38.38
C THR A 136 -6.01 2.97 -38.84
N GLU A 137 -6.22 3.33 -40.09
CA GLU A 137 -7.54 3.42 -40.71
C GLU A 137 -8.27 2.08 -40.79
#